data_63d475798f8eab86cffffa92ac17afc5
#
_entry.id   63d475798f8eab86cffffa92ac17afc5
#
_cell.length_a   1.000
_cell.length_b   1.000
_cell.length_c   1.000
_cell.angle_alpha   90.00
_cell.angle_beta   90.00
_cell.angle_gamma   90.00
#
_symmetry.space_group_name_H-M   'P 1'
#
loop_
_entity.id
_entity.type
_entity.pdbx_description
1 polymer ?
#
loop_
_entity_poly.entity_id
_entity_poly.type
_entity_poly.pdbx_seq_one_letter_code
_entity_poly.pdbx_strand_id
1 'polypeptide(L)'
;MLSKVISKTKIAFFTASLLAIFSSCSQEGDTSSIPIATTGDVTVSTGSRLSSIPDLEWPLHNFNLYGSRSAPTDQITPENVATLTPTWLFQHGVIDGVSNQTTPVIVDGIMYITDSRGSVYAVDARNGHLIWSYDVTRLLGGGRREGYIFRHRGVVYDDGVVYTAAGSFMFALDAKTGEPMENFGDNGQASVILDVLHLKDPTVETAISVGYWFTTAPQIYNDVIYIGTTRSESHIAGGYVLAIDDQTGEVLWHFNTVPQDETDQGWEIAGPTWVGGERNGGGIWETPSIDPELGLVYFAVGNPFGDSTKRDGINLFTDSIIALTLDEGILEWYYQQVHHDVWDYDDGNQPVLFDMEVNGETVKALAQANKNSWLYILNRETGQPVHPIIETPVPTETDLEGEEPWPTQPIPHKANGERMEPVSPVFPTDIPAQHMEANTLVEQFTPLGPGQIFAPGMGGGSSYGPLAYSEKTGLLYVAAIDQPFNSGRDPKGYFSAYDPTTGELIWRQIFEGYAQAGPVVTDGGLVFVGAGSNIAGYFYAFDAETGEEYWKYNTGSGIFASPAVYAIDGQEYVTVASGGGSRGRRGGDLILTFALPQKN
;
A
#
# COMPACT_ATOMS: atom_id res chain seq x y z
N MET A 1 54.30 -1.60 19.09
CA MET A 1 55.03 -0.48 19.71
C MET A 1 54.18 0.77 19.63
N LEU A 2 54.01 1.38 20.79
CA LEU A 2 53.38 2.68 21.15
C LEU A 2 51.87 2.79 20.90
N SER A 3 51.00 2.66 21.83
CA SER A 3 50.73 3.13 23.24
C SER A 3 50.24 4.57 23.31
N LYS A 4 48.96 4.64 23.74
CA LYS A 4 48.36 5.63 24.70
C LYS A 4 48.44 7.13 24.40
N VAL A 5 47.29 7.80 24.36
CA VAL A 5 46.96 8.85 25.35
C VAL A 5 45.44 8.93 25.54
N ILE A 6 44.99 8.74 26.78
CA ILE A 6 43.63 8.95 27.29
C ILE A 6 43.62 10.35 27.90
N SER A 7 42.70 11.22 27.51
CA SER A 7 42.38 12.45 28.26
C SER A 7 41.00 12.34 28.88
N LYS A 8 40.99 12.34 30.22
CA LYS A 8 39.79 12.40 31.06
C LYS A 8 39.38 13.86 31.20
N THR A 9 38.16 14.23 30.84
CA THR A 9 37.53 15.47 31.23
C THR A 9 36.39 15.19 32.20
N LYS A 10 36.48 15.78 33.38
CA LYS A 10 35.52 15.68 34.48
C LYS A 10 34.30 16.55 34.15
N ILE A 11 33.12 16.01 34.30
CA ILE A 11 31.86 16.77 34.32
C ILE A 11 31.47 16.98 35.79
N ALA A 12 31.33 18.22 36.19
CA ALA A 12 30.87 18.64 37.49
C ALA A 12 29.33 18.72 37.51
N PHE A 13 28.73 18.07 38.50
CA PHE A 13 27.32 18.22 38.84
C PHE A 13 27.06 19.54 39.56
N PHE A 14 26.13 20.36 39.07
CA PHE A 14 25.51 21.45 39.81
C PHE A 14 24.07 21.03 40.17
N THR A 15 23.85 20.82 41.46
CA THR A 15 22.53 20.76 42.09
C THR A 15 22.10 22.17 42.48
N ALA A 16 21.02 22.66 41.91
CA ALA A 16 20.34 23.86 42.34
C ALA A 16 18.97 23.50 42.94
N SER A 17 18.85 23.69 44.25
CA SER A 17 17.59 23.61 44.98
C SER A 17 16.76 24.88 44.71
N LEU A 18 15.49 24.72 44.31
CA LEU A 18 14.54 25.82 44.27
C LEU A 18 13.49 25.63 45.38
N LEU A 19 13.53 26.54 46.33
CA LEU A 19 12.51 26.73 47.36
C LEU A 19 11.27 27.38 46.73
N ALA A 20 10.11 26.81 46.97
CA ALA A 20 8.82 27.41 46.66
C ALA A 20 8.45 28.48 47.70
N ILE A 21 8.10 29.65 47.24
CA ILE A 21 7.46 30.72 48.03
C ILE A 21 6.01 30.79 47.59
N PHE A 22 5.11 30.36 48.47
CA PHE A 22 3.68 30.67 48.35
C PHE A 22 3.45 32.12 48.87
N SER A 23 2.96 32.99 48.02
CA SER A 23 2.39 34.26 48.43
C SER A 23 0.94 34.30 47.97
N SER A 24 0.05 34.32 48.94
CA SER A 24 -1.39 34.55 48.76
C SER A 24 -1.62 36.03 48.43
N CYS A 25 -2.32 36.29 47.35
CA CYS A 25 -2.92 37.58 47.09
C CYS A 25 -4.41 37.40 46.80
N SER A 26 -5.21 37.71 47.78
CA SER A 26 -6.64 37.90 47.65
C SER A 26 -6.92 39.27 47.00
N GLN A 27 -7.50 39.30 45.84
CA GLN A 27 -8.18 40.48 45.31
C GLN A 27 -9.63 40.11 44.93
N GLU A 28 -10.55 40.69 45.67
CA GLU A 28 -11.96 40.84 45.25
C GLU A 28 -11.98 41.77 44.02
N GLY A 29 -12.58 41.35 42.96
CA GLY A 29 -12.73 42.12 41.72
C GLY A 29 -13.90 41.69 40.90
N ASP A 30 -14.95 42.40 41.08
CA ASP A 30 -16.06 42.76 40.16
C ASP A 30 -16.59 41.69 39.19
N THR A 31 -17.80 41.21 39.54
CA THR A 31 -18.64 40.43 38.66
C THR A 31 -19.35 41.33 37.66
N SER A 32 -18.70 41.68 36.55
CA SER A 32 -19.42 42.16 35.37
C SER A 32 -19.96 40.98 34.59
N SER A 33 -21.25 40.80 34.62
CA SER A 33 -22.02 39.84 33.85
C SER A 33 -21.78 40.00 32.35
N ILE A 34 -21.15 39.00 31.73
CA ILE A 34 -21.13 38.85 30.25
C ILE A 34 -22.57 38.66 29.81
N PRO A 35 -23.12 39.45 28.90
CA PRO A 35 -24.47 39.23 28.39
C PRO A 35 -24.48 37.90 27.61
N ILE A 36 -25.30 36.95 28.09
CA ILE A 36 -25.67 35.77 27.33
C ILE A 36 -26.46 36.26 26.12
N ALA A 37 -25.89 36.07 24.92
CA ALA A 37 -26.62 36.31 23.69
C ALA A 37 -27.88 35.41 23.71
N THR A 38 -29.05 36.01 23.71
CA THR A 38 -30.29 35.30 23.53
C THR A 38 -30.26 34.58 22.18
N THR A 39 -30.41 33.27 22.22
CA THR A 39 -30.56 32.42 21.05
C THR A 39 -31.70 32.94 20.20
N GLY A 40 -31.39 33.55 19.05
CA GLY A 40 -32.35 33.70 17.98
C GLY A 40 -32.84 32.32 17.59
N ASP A 41 -34.14 32.15 17.39
CA ASP A 41 -34.76 30.94 16.88
C ASP A 41 -34.07 30.55 15.57
N VAL A 42 -33.09 29.62 15.63
CA VAL A 42 -32.59 28.92 14.47
C VAL A 42 -33.70 27.95 14.09
N THR A 43 -34.50 28.32 13.10
CA THR A 43 -35.38 27.37 12.43
C THR A 43 -34.51 26.29 11.79
N VAL A 44 -34.30 25.20 12.51
CA VAL A 44 -33.70 24.00 11.95
C VAL A 44 -34.68 23.48 10.89
N SER A 45 -34.33 23.65 9.63
CA SER A 45 -35.02 22.97 8.54
C SER A 45 -35.08 21.48 8.90
N THR A 46 -36.30 20.94 9.00
CA THR A 46 -36.53 19.50 9.15
C THR A 46 -36.14 18.84 7.83
N GLY A 47 -34.83 18.63 7.64
CA GLY A 47 -34.34 17.88 6.51
C GLY A 47 -34.89 16.45 6.54
N SER A 48 -35.10 15.89 5.36
CA SER A 48 -35.59 14.53 5.17
C SER A 48 -34.77 13.54 6.00
N ARG A 49 -35.43 12.54 6.58
CA ARG A 49 -34.78 11.35 7.16
C ARG A 49 -33.87 10.76 6.09
N LEU A 50 -32.61 10.42 6.42
CA LEU A 50 -31.75 9.67 5.51
C LEU A 50 -32.51 8.42 5.08
N SER A 51 -32.44 8.07 3.80
CA SER A 51 -32.96 6.81 3.31
C SER A 51 -32.16 5.67 3.95
N SER A 52 -32.85 4.65 4.47
CA SER A 52 -32.17 3.43 4.91
C SER A 52 -31.62 2.70 3.68
N ILE A 53 -30.36 2.30 3.74
CA ILE A 53 -29.69 1.49 2.72
C ILE A 53 -29.50 0.06 3.23
N PRO A 54 -29.33 -0.94 2.34
CA PRO A 54 -28.94 -2.29 2.73
C PRO A 54 -27.61 -2.30 3.47
N ASP A 55 -27.40 -3.29 4.33
CA ASP A 55 -26.10 -3.53 4.92
C ASP A 55 -25.09 -3.89 3.82
N LEU A 56 -23.86 -3.39 3.96
CA LEU A 56 -22.75 -3.59 3.06
C LEU A 56 -21.53 -3.97 3.88
N GLU A 57 -20.91 -5.06 3.55
CA GLU A 57 -19.64 -5.51 4.11
C GLU A 57 -18.45 -5.05 3.28
N TRP A 58 -17.26 -5.05 3.90
CA TRP A 58 -15.97 -4.91 3.24
C TRP A 58 -15.12 -6.15 3.54
N PRO A 59 -15.41 -7.31 2.88
CA PRO A 59 -14.95 -8.62 3.34
C PRO A 59 -13.48 -8.91 3.02
N LEU A 60 -12.90 -8.25 2.03
CA LEU A 60 -11.53 -8.46 1.57
C LEU A 60 -10.72 -7.17 1.63
N HIS A 61 -9.39 -7.26 1.62
CA HIS A 61 -8.48 -6.12 1.71
C HIS A 61 -8.83 -4.99 0.72
N ASN A 62 -9.17 -5.34 -0.52
CA ASN A 62 -9.53 -4.38 -1.57
C ASN A 62 -10.98 -4.57 -2.06
N PHE A 63 -11.89 -4.85 -1.13
CA PHE A 63 -13.33 -5.01 -1.29
C PHE A 63 -13.73 -6.35 -1.91
N ASN A 64 -13.19 -6.71 -3.08
CA ASN A 64 -13.51 -7.94 -3.80
C ASN A 64 -12.25 -8.58 -4.41
N LEU A 65 -12.39 -9.75 -5.01
CA LEU A 65 -11.29 -10.49 -5.62
C LEU A 65 -10.62 -9.73 -6.78
N TYR A 66 -11.34 -8.85 -7.44
CA TYR A 66 -10.85 -8.02 -8.55
C TYR A 66 -10.10 -6.77 -8.08
N GLY A 67 -10.12 -6.48 -6.77
CA GLY A 67 -9.46 -5.31 -6.22
C GLY A 67 -10.09 -3.98 -6.64
N SER A 68 -11.40 -3.98 -6.96
CA SER A 68 -12.08 -2.80 -7.55
C SER A 68 -12.13 -1.59 -6.64
N ARG A 69 -12.17 -1.78 -5.30
CA ARG A 69 -12.32 -0.71 -4.30
C ARG A 69 -13.48 0.24 -4.63
N SER A 70 -14.54 -0.31 -5.20
CA SER A 70 -15.78 0.38 -5.58
C SER A 70 -16.92 -0.14 -4.73
N ALA A 71 -17.44 0.68 -3.83
CA ALA A 71 -18.53 0.33 -2.92
C ALA A 71 -19.89 0.66 -3.53
N PRO A 72 -20.81 -0.31 -3.68
CA PRO A 72 -22.13 -0.11 -4.26
C PRO A 72 -23.11 0.53 -3.24
N THR A 73 -22.78 1.73 -2.77
CA THR A 73 -23.57 2.49 -1.81
C THR A 73 -23.62 3.96 -2.20
N ASP A 74 -24.75 4.64 -1.92
CA ASP A 74 -25.06 5.97 -2.42
C ASP A 74 -25.70 6.90 -1.36
N GLN A 75 -25.58 6.59 -0.07
CA GLN A 75 -26.14 7.45 0.98
C GLN A 75 -25.33 8.73 1.18
N ILE A 76 -23.99 8.63 1.04
CA ILE A 76 -23.08 9.78 1.07
C ILE A 76 -22.87 10.26 -0.37
N THR A 77 -23.30 11.50 -0.65
CA THR A 77 -23.31 12.10 -1.99
C THR A 77 -22.66 13.49 -1.99
N PRO A 78 -22.37 14.09 -3.16
CA PRO A 78 -21.91 15.48 -3.25
C PRO A 78 -22.74 16.50 -2.46
N GLU A 79 -24.06 16.31 -2.40
CA GLU A 79 -24.97 17.24 -1.74
C GLU A 79 -24.92 17.20 -0.22
N ASN A 80 -24.44 16.08 0.37
CA ASN A 80 -24.48 15.89 1.83
C ASN A 80 -23.09 15.63 2.46
N VAL A 81 -22.07 15.29 1.69
CA VAL A 81 -20.74 14.95 2.19
C VAL A 81 -20.10 16.07 3.03
N ALA A 82 -20.46 17.33 2.78
CA ALA A 82 -19.99 18.46 3.59
C ALA A 82 -20.38 18.35 5.07
N THR A 83 -21.39 17.52 5.40
CA THR A 83 -21.84 17.26 6.77
C THR A 83 -21.23 16.03 7.41
N LEU A 84 -20.37 15.31 6.69
CA LEU A 84 -19.69 14.10 7.15
C LEU A 84 -18.83 14.40 8.38
N THR A 85 -19.02 13.64 9.45
CA THR A 85 -18.32 13.85 10.73
C THR A 85 -17.80 12.54 11.31
N PRO A 86 -16.71 12.57 12.12
CA PRO A 86 -16.29 11.39 12.86
C PRO A 86 -17.42 10.91 13.79
N THR A 87 -17.71 9.61 13.71
CA THR A 87 -18.74 8.95 14.52
C THR A 87 -18.12 8.26 15.72
N TRP A 88 -16.98 7.60 15.47
CA TRP A 88 -16.19 6.95 16.50
C TRP A 88 -14.71 6.87 16.07
N LEU A 89 -13.88 6.60 17.04
CA LEU A 89 -12.45 6.38 16.83
C LEU A 89 -11.96 5.24 17.72
N PHE A 90 -10.92 4.55 17.25
CA PHE A 90 -10.20 3.52 18.00
C PHE A 90 -8.69 3.77 17.93
N GLN A 91 -7.98 3.59 19.05
CA GLN A 91 -6.52 3.68 19.12
C GLN A 91 -5.94 2.35 19.62
N HIS A 92 -5.10 1.73 18.80
CA HIS A 92 -4.47 0.46 19.17
C HIS A 92 -3.23 0.61 20.07
N GLY A 93 -2.73 1.82 20.26
CA GLY A 93 -1.63 2.13 21.20
C GLY A 93 -0.22 1.86 20.67
N VAL A 94 -0.05 1.48 19.40
CA VAL A 94 1.26 1.21 18.80
C VAL A 94 1.72 2.40 17.96
N ILE A 95 2.67 3.17 18.50
CA ILE A 95 3.29 4.33 17.85
C ILE A 95 4.80 4.08 17.83
N ASP A 96 5.28 3.33 16.86
CA ASP A 96 6.67 2.87 16.79
C ASP A 96 7.52 3.55 15.70
N GLY A 97 6.97 4.57 15.06
CA GLY A 97 7.63 5.31 13.98
C GLY A 97 7.49 4.67 12.60
N VAL A 98 6.69 3.61 12.48
CA VAL A 98 6.28 2.99 11.21
C VAL A 98 4.86 3.42 10.86
N SER A 99 4.56 3.57 9.57
CA SER A 99 3.21 3.93 9.12
C SER A 99 2.21 2.79 9.38
N ASN A 100 1.04 3.15 9.87
CA ASN A 100 -0.12 2.26 9.87
C ASN A 100 -0.65 2.19 8.43
N GLN A 101 -0.65 0.98 7.85
CA GLN A 101 -1.06 0.73 6.45
C GLN A 101 -2.24 -0.24 6.37
N THR A 102 -2.87 -0.57 7.49
CA THR A 102 -3.98 -1.52 7.54
C THR A 102 -5.19 -1.00 6.76
N THR A 103 -5.69 -1.79 5.82
CA THR A 103 -7.07 -1.62 5.30
C THR A 103 -8.00 -2.41 6.22
N PRO A 104 -9.03 -1.79 6.80
CA PRO A 104 -10.02 -2.51 7.62
C PRO A 104 -10.80 -3.53 6.79
N VAL A 105 -11.05 -4.71 7.36
CA VAL A 105 -11.98 -5.72 6.84
C VAL A 105 -13.21 -5.74 7.76
N ILE A 106 -14.40 -5.67 7.20
CA ILE A 106 -15.65 -5.57 7.95
C ILE A 106 -16.61 -6.66 7.51
N VAL A 107 -16.92 -7.59 8.45
CA VAL A 107 -17.85 -8.70 8.25
C VAL A 107 -18.69 -8.90 9.52
N ASP A 108 -19.97 -9.19 9.36
CA ASP A 108 -20.92 -9.43 10.48
C ASP A 108 -20.94 -8.31 11.54
N GLY A 109 -20.66 -7.06 11.14
CA GLY A 109 -20.60 -5.91 12.02
C GLY A 109 -19.34 -5.84 12.90
N ILE A 110 -18.34 -6.67 12.65
CA ILE A 110 -17.02 -6.64 13.28
C ILE A 110 -16.01 -6.10 12.27
N MET A 111 -15.18 -5.16 12.72
CA MET A 111 -14.07 -4.62 11.95
C MET A 111 -12.77 -5.24 12.45
N TYR A 112 -12.02 -5.85 11.54
CA TYR A 112 -10.69 -6.42 11.79
C TYR A 112 -9.60 -5.52 11.21
N ILE A 113 -8.63 -5.15 12.03
CA ILE A 113 -7.52 -4.27 11.68
C ILE A 113 -6.23 -4.80 12.26
N THR A 114 -5.10 -4.36 11.72
CA THR A 114 -3.77 -4.66 12.25
C THR A 114 -3.04 -3.39 12.67
N ASP A 115 -2.13 -3.52 13.64
CA ASP A 115 -1.11 -2.50 13.86
C ASP A 115 0.10 -2.70 12.92
N SER A 116 1.08 -1.81 12.98
CA SER A 116 2.30 -1.88 12.17
C SER A 116 3.15 -3.14 12.40
N ARG A 117 2.90 -3.89 13.47
CA ARG A 117 3.62 -5.11 13.85
C ARG A 117 2.89 -6.39 13.46
N GLY A 118 1.64 -6.26 13.00
CA GLY A 118 0.78 -7.37 12.60
C GLY A 118 -0.11 -7.92 13.71
N SER A 119 -0.14 -7.31 14.90
CA SER A 119 -1.14 -7.68 15.91
C SER A 119 -2.54 -7.33 15.42
N VAL A 120 -3.51 -8.21 15.68
CA VAL A 120 -4.87 -8.09 15.17
C VAL A 120 -5.80 -7.55 16.26
N TYR A 121 -6.70 -6.68 15.86
CA TYR A 121 -7.75 -6.14 16.72
C TYR A 121 -9.10 -6.31 16.04
N ALA A 122 -10.09 -6.86 16.76
CA ALA A 122 -11.48 -6.88 16.36
C ALA A 122 -12.25 -5.83 17.15
N VAL A 123 -12.93 -4.94 16.46
CA VAL A 123 -13.75 -3.89 17.08
C VAL A 123 -15.18 -3.93 16.53
N ASP A 124 -16.15 -3.54 17.34
CA ASP A 124 -17.53 -3.35 16.86
C ASP A 124 -17.54 -2.19 15.84
N ALA A 125 -17.89 -2.50 14.61
CA ALA A 125 -17.89 -1.53 13.51
C ALA A 125 -18.91 -0.39 13.66
N ARG A 126 -19.89 -0.50 14.59
CA ARG A 126 -20.89 0.55 14.88
C ARG A 126 -20.34 1.64 15.79
N ASN A 127 -19.38 1.30 16.68
CA ASN A 127 -19.02 2.21 17.79
C ASN A 127 -17.52 2.18 18.17
N GLY A 128 -16.71 1.31 17.55
CA GLY A 128 -15.27 1.21 17.78
C GLY A 128 -14.87 0.53 19.10
N HIS A 129 -15.80 -0.13 19.81
CA HIS A 129 -15.45 -0.86 21.02
C HIS A 129 -14.64 -2.11 20.72
N LEU A 130 -13.52 -2.28 21.41
CA LEU A 130 -12.68 -3.46 21.30
C LEU A 130 -13.45 -4.71 21.74
N ILE A 131 -13.49 -5.73 20.89
CA ILE A 131 -14.07 -7.04 21.15
C ILE A 131 -12.95 -7.96 21.66
N TRP A 132 -11.88 -8.12 20.86
CA TRP A 132 -10.69 -8.87 21.22
C TRP A 132 -9.44 -8.32 20.54
N SER A 133 -8.27 -8.73 21.00
CA SER A 133 -6.99 -8.45 20.32
C SER A 133 -6.05 -9.65 20.46
N TYR A 134 -5.25 -9.89 19.42
CA TYR A 134 -4.23 -10.93 19.38
C TYR A 134 -2.86 -10.32 19.12
N ASP A 135 -1.95 -10.47 20.08
CA ASP A 135 -0.60 -9.88 20.02
C ASP A 135 0.41 -10.89 19.45
N VAL A 136 0.67 -10.81 18.15
CA VAL A 136 1.64 -11.68 17.46
C VAL A 136 3.08 -11.46 17.94
N THR A 137 3.40 -10.32 18.57
CA THR A 137 4.78 -10.02 18.98
C THR A 137 5.26 -10.90 20.14
N ARG A 138 4.35 -11.46 20.92
CA ARG A 138 4.66 -12.42 22.00
C ARG A 138 5.27 -13.70 21.44
N LEU A 139 4.82 -14.13 20.27
CA LEU A 139 5.30 -15.35 19.61
C LEU A 139 6.61 -15.12 18.84
N LEU A 140 6.81 -13.90 18.35
CA LEU A 140 8.03 -13.51 17.62
C LEU A 140 9.22 -13.18 18.53
N GLY A 141 9.13 -13.51 19.84
CA GLY A 141 10.25 -13.42 20.79
C GLY A 141 10.46 -12.05 21.44
N GLY A 142 9.43 -11.21 21.51
CA GLY A 142 9.29 -10.11 22.50
C GLY A 142 10.32 -8.98 22.46
N GLY A 143 11.17 -8.87 21.45
CA GLY A 143 12.20 -7.84 21.39
C GLY A 143 12.24 -7.14 20.04
N ARG A 144 12.51 -5.84 20.05
CA ARG A 144 13.04 -5.13 18.87
C ARG A 144 14.38 -5.82 18.50
N ARG A 145 14.34 -6.92 17.75
CA ARG A 145 15.56 -7.41 17.11
C ARG A 145 15.84 -6.49 15.94
N GLU A 146 17.02 -5.93 15.92
CA GLU A 146 17.57 -5.10 14.87
C GLU A 146 17.25 -5.70 13.50
N GLY A 147 16.58 -4.92 12.63
CA GLY A 147 16.25 -5.29 11.27
C GLY A 147 14.77 -5.51 10.94
N TYR A 148 13.87 -5.62 11.91
CA TYR A 148 12.43 -5.70 11.63
C TYR A 148 11.87 -4.34 11.24
N ILE A 149 11.65 -4.15 9.96
CA ILE A 149 10.78 -3.07 9.49
C ILE A 149 9.37 -3.63 9.46
N PHE A 150 8.65 -3.42 10.57
CA PHE A 150 7.25 -3.77 10.65
C PHE A 150 6.47 -2.86 9.69
N ARG A 151 5.81 -3.46 8.75
CA ARG A 151 4.78 -2.84 7.90
C ARG A 151 3.75 -3.92 7.67
N HIS A 152 2.54 -3.68 8.10
CA HIS A 152 1.46 -4.63 7.99
C HIS A 152 0.28 -3.97 7.31
N ARG A 153 -0.39 -4.69 6.38
CA ARG A 153 -1.44 -4.08 5.56
C ARG A 153 -2.83 -4.57 5.87
N GLY A 154 -2.98 -5.60 6.67
CA GLY A 154 -4.29 -6.04 7.10
C GLY A 154 -4.43 -7.55 7.20
N VAL A 155 -5.67 -7.99 7.20
CA VAL A 155 -6.09 -9.39 7.33
C VAL A 155 -6.95 -9.78 6.14
N VAL A 156 -7.26 -11.07 6.02
CA VAL A 156 -8.38 -11.58 5.23
C VAL A 156 -9.31 -12.39 6.14
N TYR A 157 -10.59 -12.38 5.83
CA TYR A 157 -11.63 -13.14 6.53
C TYR A 157 -12.25 -14.17 5.59
N ASP A 158 -12.43 -15.39 6.10
CA ASP A 158 -13.24 -16.41 5.44
C ASP A 158 -13.88 -17.34 6.47
N ASP A 159 -15.15 -17.68 6.27
CA ASP A 159 -15.97 -18.64 7.03
C ASP A 159 -15.73 -18.66 8.56
N GLY A 160 -15.66 -17.48 9.18
CA GLY A 160 -15.49 -17.35 10.62
C GLY A 160 -14.04 -17.38 11.12
N VAL A 161 -13.08 -17.36 10.22
CA VAL A 161 -11.65 -17.31 10.52
C VAL A 161 -11.02 -16.03 9.97
N VAL A 162 -10.14 -15.43 10.76
CA VAL A 162 -9.31 -14.28 10.36
C VAL A 162 -7.88 -14.76 10.15
N TYR A 163 -7.38 -14.60 8.94
CA TYR A 163 -6.00 -14.92 8.58
C TYR A 163 -5.15 -13.66 8.51
N THR A 164 -3.95 -13.74 9.06
CA THR A 164 -2.96 -12.66 9.00
C THR A 164 -1.55 -13.23 8.85
N ALA A 165 -0.67 -12.43 8.27
CA ALA A 165 0.72 -12.83 8.08
C ALA A 165 1.63 -11.86 8.86
N ALA A 166 2.47 -12.33 9.76
CA ALA A 166 3.38 -11.49 10.52
C ALA A 166 4.74 -12.19 10.75
N GLY A 167 5.82 -11.40 10.63
CA GLY A 167 7.15 -12.00 10.59
C GLY A 167 7.25 -12.95 9.39
N SER A 168 7.59 -14.21 9.63
CA SER A 168 7.64 -15.26 8.59
C SER A 168 6.53 -16.32 8.73
N PHE A 169 5.48 -16.00 9.48
CA PHE A 169 4.41 -16.93 9.81
C PHE A 169 3.06 -16.47 9.29
N MET A 170 2.20 -17.43 8.94
CA MET A 170 0.76 -17.23 8.81
C MET A 170 0.06 -17.58 10.10
N PHE A 171 -0.99 -16.84 10.43
CA PHE A 171 -1.84 -17.07 11.62
C PHE A 171 -3.30 -17.21 11.19
N ALA A 172 -4.02 -18.14 11.83
CA ALA A 172 -5.46 -18.31 11.70
C ALA A 172 -6.10 -18.16 13.09
N LEU A 173 -7.08 -17.24 13.19
CA LEU A 173 -7.74 -16.86 14.43
C LEU A 173 -9.25 -17.01 14.29
N ASP A 174 -9.94 -17.57 15.29
CA ASP A 174 -11.39 -17.53 15.35
C ASP A 174 -11.88 -16.07 15.33
N ALA A 175 -12.72 -15.73 14.37
CA ALA A 175 -13.13 -14.36 14.12
C ALA A 175 -13.93 -13.73 15.27
N LYS A 176 -14.61 -14.53 16.11
CA LYS A 176 -15.44 -14.04 17.22
C LYS A 176 -14.66 -13.88 18.52
N THR A 177 -13.63 -14.72 18.73
CA THR A 177 -12.93 -14.81 20.00
C THR A 177 -11.47 -14.36 19.94
N GLY A 178 -10.84 -14.40 18.75
CA GLY A 178 -9.41 -14.13 18.53
C GLY A 178 -8.52 -15.28 19.01
N GLU A 179 -9.09 -16.43 19.38
CA GLU A 179 -8.31 -17.61 19.76
C GLU A 179 -7.69 -18.28 18.53
N PRO A 180 -6.46 -18.79 18.62
CA PRO A 180 -5.83 -19.50 17.50
C PRO A 180 -6.62 -20.75 17.09
N MET A 181 -6.68 -21.02 15.77
CA MET A 181 -7.30 -22.21 15.21
C MET A 181 -6.38 -23.43 15.39
N GLU A 182 -6.75 -24.38 16.26
CA GLU A 182 -5.89 -25.51 16.65
C GLU A 182 -5.36 -26.35 15.48
N ASN A 183 -6.14 -26.48 14.40
CA ASN A 183 -5.79 -27.32 13.26
C ASN A 183 -4.90 -26.62 12.22
N PHE A 184 -4.70 -25.30 12.32
CA PHE A 184 -3.88 -24.54 11.39
C PHE A 184 -2.41 -24.51 11.88
N GLY A 185 -1.52 -25.22 11.16
CA GLY A 185 -0.12 -25.35 11.52
C GLY A 185 0.12 -25.86 12.93
N ASP A 186 0.95 -25.17 13.70
CA ASP A 186 1.17 -25.43 15.12
C ASP A 186 0.31 -24.48 15.97
N ASN A 187 -0.89 -24.94 16.31
CA ASN A 187 -1.85 -24.23 17.16
C ASN A 187 -2.14 -22.78 16.64
N GLY A 188 -2.58 -22.68 15.39
CA GLY A 188 -2.97 -21.44 14.75
C GLY A 188 -1.82 -20.67 14.09
N GLN A 189 -0.63 -21.27 13.97
CA GLN A 189 0.55 -20.66 13.36
C GLN A 189 1.24 -21.63 12.39
N ALA A 190 1.44 -21.21 11.12
CA ALA A 190 2.11 -22.01 10.10
C ALA A 190 3.41 -21.35 9.62
N SER A 191 4.48 -22.14 9.46
CA SER A 191 5.83 -21.71 9.07
C SER A 191 6.06 -21.75 7.56
N VAL A 192 5.07 -21.38 6.77
CA VAL A 192 4.96 -21.59 5.32
C VAL A 192 6.18 -21.14 4.50
N ILE A 193 6.84 -20.05 4.87
CA ILE A 193 8.07 -19.61 4.16
C ILE A 193 9.22 -20.59 4.43
N LEU A 194 9.40 -21.01 5.69
CA LEU A 194 10.48 -21.91 6.06
C LEU A 194 10.32 -23.28 5.40
N ASP A 195 9.07 -23.76 5.28
CA ASP A 195 8.77 -25.03 4.62
C ASP A 195 9.22 -25.01 3.16
N VAL A 196 8.96 -23.92 2.42
CA VAL A 196 9.41 -23.77 1.03
C VAL A 196 10.94 -23.62 0.94
N LEU A 197 11.55 -22.84 1.83
CA LEU A 197 13.01 -22.70 1.86
C LEU A 197 13.72 -24.04 2.08
N HIS A 198 13.15 -24.91 2.92
CA HIS A 198 13.69 -26.24 3.20
C HIS A 198 13.67 -27.19 1.99
N LEU A 199 12.87 -26.92 0.95
CA LEU A 199 12.92 -27.68 -0.30
C LEU A 199 14.24 -27.50 -1.04
N LYS A 200 14.87 -26.33 -0.89
CA LYS A 200 16.17 -25.99 -1.51
C LYS A 200 17.33 -26.12 -0.52
N ASP A 201 17.17 -25.62 0.71
CA ASP A 201 18.22 -25.66 1.75
C ASP A 201 17.63 -26.01 3.13
N PRO A 202 17.65 -27.28 3.51
CA PRO A 202 17.13 -27.73 4.82
C PRO A 202 17.99 -27.25 6.01
N THR A 203 19.08 -26.54 5.79
CA THR A 203 19.94 -26.01 6.87
C THR A 203 19.51 -24.61 7.33
N VAL A 204 18.57 -23.97 6.67
CA VAL A 204 18.01 -22.67 7.07
C VAL A 204 17.30 -22.82 8.41
N GLU A 205 17.77 -22.14 9.45
CA GLU A 205 17.17 -22.23 10.79
C GLU A 205 15.90 -21.38 10.92
N THR A 206 15.86 -20.22 10.28
CA THR A 206 14.68 -19.32 10.27
C THR A 206 14.61 -18.56 8.94
N ALA A 207 13.41 -18.35 8.41
CA ALA A 207 13.22 -17.61 7.17
C ALA A 207 13.79 -16.18 7.26
N ILE A 208 13.66 -15.54 8.42
CA ILE A 208 14.15 -14.19 8.66
C ILE A 208 15.68 -14.08 8.59
N SER A 209 16.42 -15.12 9.01
CA SER A 209 17.88 -15.11 8.96
C SER A 209 18.44 -15.01 7.53
N VAL A 210 17.63 -15.40 6.56
CA VAL A 210 17.94 -15.34 5.12
C VAL A 210 17.12 -14.28 4.37
N GLY A 211 16.48 -13.35 5.09
CA GLY A 211 15.84 -12.17 4.52
C GLY A 211 14.37 -12.30 4.15
N TYR A 212 13.68 -13.37 4.55
CA TYR A 212 12.26 -13.58 4.21
C TYR A 212 11.30 -13.27 5.36
N TRP A 213 10.25 -12.49 5.06
CA TRP A 213 9.14 -12.18 5.97
C TRP A 213 7.93 -11.71 5.16
N PHE A 214 6.78 -11.50 5.82
CA PHE A 214 5.57 -10.95 5.23
C PHE A 214 5.39 -9.46 5.51
N THR A 215 4.83 -8.73 4.55
CA THR A 215 4.37 -7.33 4.72
C THR A 215 3.00 -7.09 4.09
N THR A 216 2.48 -8.05 3.32
CA THR A 216 1.23 -7.97 2.58
C THR A 216 0.07 -8.55 3.37
N ALA A 217 -1.15 -8.10 3.09
CA ALA A 217 -2.36 -8.80 3.48
C ALA A 217 -2.58 -9.99 2.52
N PRO A 218 -2.96 -11.18 3.02
CA PRO A 218 -3.29 -12.31 2.17
C PRO A 218 -4.59 -12.07 1.39
N GLN A 219 -4.78 -12.82 0.30
CA GLN A 219 -6.05 -12.97 -0.39
C GLN A 219 -6.55 -14.39 -0.23
N ILE A 220 -7.86 -14.62 -0.26
CA ILE A 220 -8.44 -15.96 -0.13
C ILE A 220 -9.50 -16.21 -1.21
N TYR A 221 -9.52 -17.41 -1.73
CA TYR A 221 -10.55 -17.89 -2.64
C TYR A 221 -10.61 -19.42 -2.63
N ASN A 222 -11.83 -19.98 -2.45
CA ASN A 222 -12.11 -21.40 -2.52
C ASN A 222 -11.18 -22.25 -1.61
N ASP A 223 -11.16 -21.89 -0.32
CA ASP A 223 -10.38 -22.56 0.74
C ASP A 223 -8.85 -22.48 0.54
N VAL A 224 -8.37 -21.57 -0.31
CA VAL A 224 -6.93 -21.37 -0.56
C VAL A 224 -6.53 -19.93 -0.30
N ILE A 225 -5.49 -19.74 0.51
CA ILE A 225 -4.86 -18.45 0.80
C ILE A 225 -3.71 -18.23 -0.19
N TYR A 226 -3.73 -17.08 -0.87
CA TYR A 226 -2.68 -16.64 -1.79
C TYR A 226 -1.93 -15.45 -1.20
N ILE A 227 -0.60 -15.55 -1.14
CA ILE A 227 0.24 -14.50 -0.54
C ILE A 227 1.63 -14.48 -1.17
N GLY A 228 2.22 -13.29 -1.27
CA GLY A 228 3.60 -13.12 -1.66
C GLY A 228 4.52 -12.88 -0.46
N THR A 229 5.82 -13.10 -0.65
CA THR A 229 6.82 -12.95 0.41
C THR A 229 7.77 -11.82 0.11
N THR A 230 8.15 -11.11 1.15
CA THR A 230 9.30 -10.22 1.24
C THR A 230 9.22 -8.99 0.35
N ARG A 231 9.88 -7.94 0.79
CA ARG A 231 10.17 -6.73 0.01
C ARG A 231 11.40 -6.96 -0.87
N SER A 232 11.45 -6.24 -1.99
CA SER A 232 12.51 -6.38 -2.97
C SER A 232 13.89 -5.96 -2.48
N GLU A 233 13.98 -4.98 -1.56
CA GLU A 233 15.24 -4.46 -1.03
C GLU A 233 15.94 -5.43 -0.06
N SER A 234 15.94 -6.70 -0.38
CA SER A 234 16.62 -7.76 0.37
C SER A 234 17.40 -8.64 -0.57
N HIS A 235 18.59 -9.08 -0.13
CA HIS A 235 19.36 -10.11 -0.84
C HIS A 235 18.69 -11.48 -0.65
N ILE A 236 17.55 -11.68 -1.31
CA ILE A 236 16.80 -12.93 -1.32
C ILE A 236 16.94 -13.62 -2.67
N ALA A 237 16.94 -14.92 -2.68
CA ALA A 237 17.00 -15.74 -3.88
C ALA A 237 15.63 -15.86 -4.57
N GLY A 238 15.06 -14.71 -4.94
CA GLY A 238 13.70 -14.55 -5.46
C GLY A 238 12.64 -14.44 -4.37
N GLY A 239 11.57 -13.71 -4.64
CA GLY A 239 10.35 -13.75 -3.83
C GLY A 239 9.57 -15.04 -4.09
N TYR A 240 8.83 -15.52 -3.10
CA TYR A 240 7.91 -16.63 -3.29
C TYR A 240 6.46 -16.17 -3.32
N VAL A 241 5.71 -16.64 -4.30
CA VAL A 241 4.25 -16.74 -4.24
C VAL A 241 3.90 -18.04 -3.57
N LEU A 242 2.96 -18.04 -2.64
CA LEU A 242 2.49 -19.21 -1.92
C LEU A 242 0.98 -19.35 -2.07
N ALA A 243 0.51 -20.57 -2.35
CA ALA A 243 -0.86 -21.00 -2.12
C ALA A 243 -0.89 -21.93 -0.93
N ILE A 244 -1.76 -21.67 0.03
CA ILE A 244 -1.77 -22.30 1.33
C ILE A 244 -3.19 -22.78 1.61
N ASP A 245 -3.34 -24.03 2.05
CA ASP A 245 -4.59 -24.57 2.53
C ASP A 245 -5.06 -23.82 3.78
N ASP A 246 -6.25 -23.28 3.77
CA ASP A 246 -6.76 -22.42 4.83
C ASP A 246 -7.14 -23.19 6.11
N GLN A 247 -7.36 -24.50 6.02
CA GLN A 247 -7.72 -25.34 7.17
C GLN A 247 -6.47 -25.84 7.92
N THR A 248 -5.40 -26.15 7.18
CA THR A 248 -4.21 -26.81 7.72
C THR A 248 -2.98 -25.92 7.80
N GLY A 249 -2.90 -24.86 6.97
CA GLY A 249 -1.70 -24.04 6.80
C GLY A 249 -0.59 -24.72 6.00
N GLU A 250 -0.87 -25.85 5.32
CA GLU A 250 0.09 -26.50 4.42
C GLU A 250 0.23 -25.74 3.12
N VAL A 251 1.47 -25.64 2.59
CA VAL A 251 1.72 -25.04 1.28
C VAL A 251 1.31 -26.02 0.18
N LEU A 252 0.31 -25.66 -0.62
CA LEU A 252 -0.20 -26.46 -1.72
C LEU A 252 0.72 -26.38 -2.94
N TRP A 253 1.15 -25.16 -3.28
CA TRP A 253 2.13 -24.89 -4.32
C TRP A 253 2.87 -23.57 -4.05
N HIS A 254 4.00 -23.39 -4.71
CA HIS A 254 4.76 -22.13 -4.68
C HIS A 254 5.35 -21.82 -6.06
N PHE A 255 5.62 -20.52 -6.29
CA PHE A 255 6.33 -20.03 -7.47
C PHE A 255 7.46 -19.08 -7.02
N ASN A 256 8.67 -19.26 -7.56
CA ASN A 256 9.80 -18.37 -7.32
C ASN A 256 9.84 -17.28 -8.41
N THR A 257 9.71 -16.02 -8.04
CA THR A 257 9.71 -14.88 -8.96
C THR A 257 11.04 -14.63 -9.66
N VAL A 258 12.14 -15.14 -9.10
CA VAL A 258 13.47 -15.12 -9.71
C VAL A 258 14.01 -16.54 -9.72
N PRO A 259 13.68 -17.35 -10.72
CA PRO A 259 14.14 -18.74 -10.81
C PRO A 259 15.66 -18.86 -10.64
N GLN A 260 16.12 -19.74 -9.77
CA GLN A 260 17.53 -19.90 -9.41
C GLN A 260 18.24 -20.96 -10.25
N ASP A 261 17.52 -22.00 -10.63
CA ASP A 261 18.04 -23.15 -11.40
C ASP A 261 16.92 -23.83 -12.20
N GLU A 262 17.30 -24.87 -12.96
CA GLU A 262 16.42 -25.64 -13.86
C GLU A 262 15.25 -26.34 -13.13
N THR A 263 15.26 -26.42 -11.82
CA THR A 263 14.17 -27.01 -11.03
C THR A 263 13.07 -26.01 -10.69
N ASP A 264 13.34 -24.72 -10.84
CA ASP A 264 12.33 -23.67 -10.64
C ASP A 264 11.49 -23.49 -11.90
N GLN A 265 10.18 -23.36 -11.73
CA GLN A 265 9.28 -23.04 -12.83
C GLN A 265 9.65 -21.69 -13.46
N GLY A 266 9.57 -21.59 -14.78
CA GLY A 266 9.92 -20.36 -15.52
C GLY A 266 11.42 -20.19 -15.78
N TRP A 267 12.29 -21.11 -15.35
CA TRP A 267 13.73 -21.04 -15.59
C TRP A 267 14.11 -20.89 -17.06
N GLU A 268 13.45 -21.63 -17.96
CA GLU A 268 13.74 -21.58 -19.40
C GLU A 268 13.53 -20.17 -19.99
N ILE A 269 12.64 -19.39 -19.38
CA ILE A 269 12.31 -18.02 -19.78
C ILE A 269 13.22 -17.03 -19.03
N ALA A 270 13.26 -17.09 -17.71
CA ALA A 270 13.94 -16.10 -16.88
C ALA A 270 15.44 -16.34 -16.76
N GLY A 271 15.88 -17.58 -16.67
CA GLY A 271 17.30 -17.92 -16.46
C GLY A 271 18.26 -17.25 -17.44
N PRO A 272 18.00 -17.25 -18.77
CA PRO A 272 18.84 -16.57 -19.75
C PRO A 272 18.88 -15.05 -19.64
N THR A 273 17.94 -14.43 -18.93
CA THR A 273 17.83 -12.96 -18.77
C THR A 273 18.67 -12.42 -17.61
N TRP A 274 19.32 -13.29 -16.86
CA TRP A 274 20.23 -12.99 -15.76
C TRP A 274 21.65 -13.42 -16.13
N VAL A 275 22.44 -12.49 -16.62
CA VAL A 275 23.85 -12.74 -16.97
C VAL A 275 24.74 -12.23 -15.82
N GLY A 276 25.75 -12.99 -15.44
CA GLY A 276 26.69 -12.60 -14.37
C GLY A 276 26.50 -13.31 -13.03
N GLY A 277 25.32 -13.88 -12.75
CA GLY A 277 25.12 -14.86 -11.68
C GLY A 277 24.51 -14.39 -10.37
N GLU A 278 24.35 -13.09 -10.10
CA GLU A 278 23.53 -12.62 -8.97
C GLU A 278 22.05 -12.58 -9.38
N ARG A 279 21.23 -13.39 -8.71
CA ARG A 279 19.77 -13.49 -8.93
C ARG A 279 19.04 -13.22 -7.63
N ASN A 280 18.90 -11.94 -7.30
CA ASN A 280 18.29 -11.50 -6.04
C ASN A 280 17.16 -10.49 -6.29
N GLY A 281 16.28 -10.35 -5.32
CA GLY A 281 15.14 -9.43 -5.37
C GLY A 281 13.84 -10.11 -5.77
N GLY A 282 12.98 -9.43 -6.48
CA GLY A 282 11.69 -9.96 -6.94
C GLY A 282 10.70 -10.25 -5.81
N GLY A 283 10.79 -9.53 -4.68
CA GLY A 283 9.86 -9.68 -3.58
C GLY A 283 8.45 -9.27 -3.97
N ILE A 284 7.44 -9.84 -3.29
CA ILE A 284 6.02 -9.52 -3.48
C ILE A 284 5.48 -8.98 -2.17
N TRP A 285 5.02 -7.75 -2.17
CA TRP A 285 4.64 -7.03 -0.97
C TRP A 285 3.27 -6.35 -1.06
N GLU A 286 2.44 -6.77 -2.04
CA GLU A 286 1.04 -6.39 -2.18
C GLU A 286 0.12 -7.60 -2.30
N THR A 287 -1.17 -7.38 -1.97
CA THR A 287 -2.23 -8.38 -2.06
C THR A 287 -2.51 -8.70 -3.52
N PRO A 288 -2.64 -9.97 -3.93
CA PRO A 288 -2.96 -10.33 -5.31
C PRO A 288 -4.42 -10.07 -5.69
N SER A 289 -4.69 -10.02 -6.99
CA SER A 289 -6.04 -10.08 -7.53
C SER A 289 -6.33 -11.45 -8.12
N ILE A 290 -7.58 -11.88 -8.06
CA ILE A 290 -8.02 -13.21 -8.51
C ILE A 290 -9.16 -13.05 -9.53
N ASP A 291 -9.04 -13.75 -10.65
CA ASP A 291 -10.13 -13.96 -11.60
C ASP A 291 -10.62 -15.41 -11.53
N PRO A 292 -11.72 -15.67 -10.82
CA PRO A 292 -12.29 -17.01 -10.73
C PRO A 292 -12.78 -17.60 -12.06
N GLU A 293 -13.20 -16.75 -13.00
CA GLU A 293 -13.69 -17.18 -14.30
C GLU A 293 -12.55 -17.71 -15.17
N LEU A 294 -11.39 -17.03 -15.13
CA LEU A 294 -10.20 -17.46 -15.84
C LEU A 294 -9.37 -18.50 -15.08
N GLY A 295 -9.64 -18.68 -13.79
CA GLY A 295 -8.83 -19.55 -12.92
C GLY A 295 -7.42 -18.99 -12.69
N LEU A 296 -7.25 -17.68 -12.67
CA LEU A 296 -5.96 -17.00 -12.58
C LEU A 296 -5.83 -16.12 -11.32
N VAL A 297 -4.61 -16.07 -10.78
CA VAL A 297 -4.19 -15.11 -9.76
C VAL A 297 -3.06 -14.25 -10.30
N TYR A 298 -3.13 -12.94 -10.03
CA TYR A 298 -2.18 -11.94 -10.54
C TYR A 298 -1.38 -11.33 -9.42
N PHE A 299 -0.05 -11.33 -9.57
CA PHE A 299 0.87 -10.72 -8.63
C PHE A 299 1.73 -9.66 -9.31
N ALA A 300 2.03 -8.61 -8.57
CA ALA A 300 3.02 -7.61 -8.96
C ALA A 300 4.36 -7.95 -8.28
N VAL A 301 5.41 -8.07 -9.07
CA VAL A 301 6.74 -8.49 -8.63
C VAL A 301 7.66 -7.28 -8.53
N GLY A 302 8.33 -7.14 -7.41
CA GLY A 302 9.23 -6.03 -7.17
C GLY A 302 10.58 -6.13 -7.90
N ASN A 303 11.43 -5.12 -7.68
CA ASN A 303 12.69 -4.92 -8.39
C ASN A 303 13.76 -6.00 -8.13
N PRO A 304 14.78 -6.13 -9.00
CA PRO A 304 15.99 -6.89 -8.70
C PRO A 304 16.80 -6.16 -7.63
N PHE A 305 17.59 -6.90 -6.86
CA PHE A 305 18.43 -6.34 -5.81
C PHE A 305 19.88 -6.80 -5.94
N GLY A 306 20.81 -5.99 -5.40
CA GLY A 306 22.24 -6.30 -5.40
C GLY A 306 23.03 -5.48 -6.41
N ASP A 307 24.22 -5.97 -6.74
CA ASP A 307 25.18 -5.30 -7.62
C ASP A 307 24.74 -5.46 -9.09
N SER A 308 24.31 -4.37 -9.72
CA SER A 308 23.82 -4.37 -11.10
C SER A 308 24.87 -4.83 -12.10
N THR A 309 26.16 -4.60 -11.84
CA THR A 309 27.28 -5.05 -12.69
C THR A 309 27.46 -6.57 -12.70
N LYS A 310 26.68 -7.31 -11.94
CA LYS A 310 26.69 -8.78 -11.83
C LYS A 310 25.39 -9.44 -12.24
N ARG A 311 24.47 -8.68 -12.83
CA ARG A 311 23.15 -9.17 -13.24
C ARG A 311 22.70 -8.58 -14.58
N ASP A 312 23.60 -8.55 -15.58
CA ASP A 312 23.26 -8.05 -16.92
C ASP A 312 22.00 -8.71 -17.48
N GLY A 313 21.31 -8.02 -18.40
CA GLY A 313 20.07 -8.46 -19.01
C GLY A 313 18.84 -7.84 -18.34
N ILE A 314 17.64 -8.25 -18.77
CA ILE A 314 16.37 -7.65 -18.31
C ILE A 314 15.90 -8.14 -16.93
N ASN A 315 16.49 -9.19 -16.40
CA ASN A 315 16.27 -9.73 -15.05
C ASN A 315 14.82 -10.21 -14.77
N LEU A 316 14.26 -11.11 -15.62
CA LEU A 316 12.91 -11.67 -15.39
C LEU A 316 12.87 -12.57 -14.14
N PHE A 317 11.76 -12.55 -13.36
CA PHE A 317 10.50 -11.81 -13.55
C PHE A 317 10.40 -10.59 -12.63
N THR A 318 11.50 -9.90 -12.32
CA THR A 318 11.42 -8.65 -11.57
C THR A 318 10.65 -7.58 -12.35
N ASP A 319 10.07 -6.62 -11.63
CA ASP A 319 9.31 -5.49 -12.19
C ASP A 319 8.23 -5.93 -13.19
N SER A 320 7.53 -7.01 -12.86
CA SER A 320 6.58 -7.67 -13.75
C SER A 320 5.25 -7.94 -13.07
N ILE A 321 4.18 -7.88 -13.85
CA ILE A 321 2.95 -8.57 -13.52
C ILE A 321 3.08 -10.02 -13.98
N ILE A 322 2.77 -10.97 -13.11
CA ILE A 322 2.70 -12.40 -13.43
C ILE A 322 1.30 -12.92 -13.20
N ALA A 323 0.81 -13.79 -14.09
CA ALA A 323 -0.43 -14.52 -13.95
C ALA A 323 -0.15 -16.00 -13.76
N LEU A 324 -0.64 -16.56 -12.67
CA LEU A 324 -0.47 -17.96 -12.31
C LEU A 324 -1.83 -18.65 -12.25
N THR A 325 -1.89 -19.95 -12.58
CA THR A 325 -3.12 -20.73 -12.37
C THR A 325 -3.41 -20.88 -10.87
N LEU A 326 -4.69 -20.84 -10.49
CA LEU A 326 -5.12 -20.95 -9.09
C LEU A 326 -4.81 -22.32 -8.47
N ASP A 327 -4.93 -23.39 -9.25
CA ASP A 327 -4.85 -24.76 -8.78
C ASP A 327 -3.42 -25.29 -8.65
N GLU A 328 -2.51 -24.94 -9.56
CA GLU A 328 -1.16 -25.51 -9.62
C GLU A 328 -0.04 -24.45 -9.60
N GLY A 329 -0.37 -23.14 -9.66
CA GLY A 329 0.61 -22.05 -9.69
C GLY A 329 1.45 -22.01 -10.96
N ILE A 330 0.88 -22.52 -12.09
CA ILE A 330 1.59 -22.50 -13.38
C ILE A 330 1.57 -21.10 -13.97
N LEU A 331 2.74 -20.65 -14.44
CA LEU A 331 2.88 -19.37 -15.12
C LEU A 331 2.21 -19.40 -16.49
N GLU A 332 1.10 -18.65 -16.62
CA GLU A 332 0.39 -18.52 -17.89
C GLU A 332 0.97 -17.40 -18.75
N TRP A 333 1.24 -16.25 -18.13
CA TRP A 333 1.88 -15.12 -18.80
C TRP A 333 2.56 -14.18 -17.79
N TYR A 334 3.41 -13.31 -18.31
CA TYR A 334 4.02 -12.20 -17.58
C TYR A 334 4.11 -10.96 -18.47
N TYR A 335 4.21 -9.79 -17.83
CA TYR A 335 4.50 -8.52 -18.50
C TYR A 335 5.49 -7.72 -17.67
N GLN A 336 6.70 -7.48 -18.20
CA GLN A 336 7.72 -6.70 -17.50
C GLN A 336 7.54 -5.21 -17.79
N GLN A 337 7.53 -4.39 -16.75
CA GLN A 337 7.30 -2.94 -16.80
C GLN A 337 8.59 -2.12 -16.73
N VAL A 338 9.68 -2.70 -16.22
CA VAL A 338 11.00 -2.07 -16.18
C VAL A 338 12.06 -3.13 -16.50
N HIS A 339 12.88 -2.85 -17.51
CA HIS A 339 14.01 -3.70 -17.86
C HIS A 339 15.25 -3.27 -17.07
N HIS A 340 15.99 -4.22 -16.51
CA HIS A 340 17.25 -3.98 -15.80
C HIS A 340 17.13 -2.86 -14.77
N ASP A 341 16.18 -2.96 -13.85
CA ASP A 341 15.91 -1.89 -12.89
C ASP A 341 17.11 -1.65 -11.95
N VAL A 342 17.59 -0.41 -11.94
CA VAL A 342 18.60 0.12 -11.01
C VAL A 342 18.04 1.30 -10.19
N TRP A 343 16.78 1.69 -10.38
CA TRP A 343 16.14 2.87 -9.82
C TRP A 343 15.22 2.57 -8.64
N ASP A 344 14.98 1.30 -8.31
CA ASP A 344 14.00 0.86 -7.29
C ASP A 344 12.55 1.17 -7.75
N TYR A 345 12.23 0.79 -9.00
CA TYR A 345 10.93 1.02 -9.63
C TYR A 345 9.97 -0.16 -9.49
N ASP A 346 10.00 -0.83 -8.32
CA ASP A 346 9.11 -1.95 -8.02
C ASP A 346 7.71 -1.85 -8.61
N ASP A 347 7.19 -2.98 -9.07
CA ASP A 347 5.75 -3.20 -9.13
C ASP A 347 5.20 -3.34 -7.72
N GLY A 348 4.60 -2.29 -7.21
CA GLY A 348 4.33 -2.14 -5.78
C GLY A 348 2.87 -2.09 -5.40
N ASN A 349 1.90 -2.19 -6.32
CA ASN A 349 0.48 -2.18 -5.99
C ASN A 349 -0.28 -3.34 -6.63
N GLN A 350 -1.45 -3.63 -6.05
CA GLN A 350 -2.34 -4.66 -6.56
C GLN A 350 -2.85 -4.29 -7.95
N PRO A 351 -2.76 -5.19 -8.94
CA PRO A 351 -3.48 -5.04 -10.20
C PRO A 351 -4.99 -4.98 -9.98
N VAL A 352 -5.70 -4.01 -10.57
CA VAL A 352 -7.16 -3.97 -10.55
C VAL A 352 -7.73 -4.63 -11.81
N LEU A 353 -8.71 -5.53 -11.63
CA LEU A 353 -9.35 -6.25 -12.73
C LEU A 353 -10.73 -5.64 -13.04
N PHE A 354 -11.04 -5.49 -14.32
CA PHE A 354 -12.33 -4.95 -14.79
C PHE A 354 -12.59 -5.35 -16.24
N ASP A 355 -13.83 -5.23 -16.68
CA ASP A 355 -14.20 -5.38 -18.07
C ASP A 355 -14.44 -4.02 -18.69
N MET A 356 -14.04 -3.83 -19.94
CA MET A 356 -14.26 -2.60 -20.68
C MET A 356 -14.54 -2.84 -22.16
N GLU A 357 -15.24 -1.92 -22.79
CA GLU A 357 -15.54 -1.98 -24.22
C GLU A 357 -14.45 -1.28 -25.03
N VAL A 358 -13.81 -2.02 -25.93
CA VAL A 358 -12.80 -1.49 -26.86
C VAL A 358 -13.21 -1.86 -28.30
N ASN A 359 -13.48 -0.87 -29.14
CA ASN A 359 -13.91 -1.05 -30.52
C ASN A 359 -15.16 -1.94 -30.68
N GLY A 360 -16.05 -2.02 -29.67
CA GLY A 360 -17.27 -2.81 -29.67
C GLY A 360 -17.08 -4.27 -29.28
N GLU A 361 -15.92 -4.60 -28.69
CA GLU A 361 -15.62 -5.89 -28.09
C GLU A 361 -15.34 -5.71 -26.60
N THR A 362 -15.89 -6.58 -25.77
CA THR A 362 -15.59 -6.59 -24.33
C THR A 362 -14.19 -7.17 -24.12
N VAL A 363 -13.32 -6.41 -23.49
CA VAL A 363 -11.97 -6.80 -23.10
C VAL A 363 -11.93 -7.03 -21.60
N LYS A 364 -11.50 -8.20 -21.17
CA LYS A 364 -11.13 -8.48 -19.78
C LYS A 364 -9.81 -7.80 -19.50
N ALA A 365 -9.86 -6.64 -18.83
CA ALA A 365 -8.72 -5.79 -18.61
C ALA A 365 -8.14 -5.94 -17.20
N LEU A 366 -6.87 -5.62 -17.10
CA LEU A 366 -6.12 -5.43 -15.87
C LEU A 366 -5.39 -4.10 -15.97
N ALA A 367 -5.45 -3.28 -14.92
CA ALA A 367 -4.65 -2.07 -14.82
C ALA A 367 -3.76 -2.06 -13.59
N GLN A 368 -2.54 -1.54 -13.75
CA GLN A 368 -1.59 -1.36 -12.66
C GLN A 368 -0.72 -0.14 -12.94
N ALA A 369 -0.49 0.69 -11.91
CA ALA A 369 0.44 1.80 -11.97
C ALA A 369 1.70 1.46 -11.17
N ASN A 370 2.87 1.84 -11.69
CA ASN A 370 4.16 1.45 -11.16
C ASN A 370 4.93 2.64 -10.54
N LYS A 371 5.97 2.38 -9.76
CA LYS A 371 6.88 3.42 -9.25
C LYS A 371 7.57 4.21 -10.36
N ASN A 372 7.70 3.67 -11.58
CA ASN A 372 8.18 4.41 -12.75
C ASN A 372 7.20 5.49 -13.25
N SER A 373 6.06 5.68 -12.59
CA SER A 373 4.99 6.63 -12.90
C SER A 373 4.15 6.30 -14.14
N TRP A 374 4.24 5.13 -14.69
CA TRP A 374 3.40 4.73 -15.82
C TRP A 374 2.22 3.88 -15.38
N LEU A 375 1.08 4.05 -16.07
CA LEU A 375 -0.13 3.24 -15.92
C LEU A 375 -0.19 2.24 -17.06
N TYR A 376 -0.15 0.95 -16.75
CA TYR A 376 -0.20 -0.16 -17.70
C TYR A 376 -1.61 -0.75 -17.72
N ILE A 377 -2.16 -0.94 -18.93
CA ILE A 377 -3.49 -1.54 -19.13
C ILE A 377 -3.31 -2.74 -20.07
N LEU A 378 -3.54 -3.93 -19.53
CA LEU A 378 -3.31 -5.20 -20.20
C LEU A 378 -4.61 -6.00 -20.33
N ASN A 379 -4.70 -6.85 -21.33
CA ASN A 379 -5.69 -7.93 -21.38
C ASN A 379 -5.29 -8.99 -20.36
N ARG A 380 -6.14 -9.23 -19.34
CA ARG A 380 -5.81 -10.12 -18.23
C ARG A 380 -5.83 -11.62 -18.56
N GLU A 381 -6.40 -11.99 -19.72
CA GLU A 381 -6.33 -13.39 -20.21
C GLU A 381 -4.96 -13.70 -20.83
N THR A 382 -4.30 -12.70 -21.44
CA THR A 382 -3.15 -12.94 -22.33
C THR A 382 -1.90 -12.16 -21.95
N GLY A 383 -1.98 -11.19 -21.06
CA GLY A 383 -0.90 -10.25 -20.72
C GLY A 383 -0.58 -9.24 -21.83
N GLN A 384 -1.31 -9.26 -22.95
CA GLN A 384 -1.05 -8.34 -24.06
C GLN A 384 -1.54 -6.92 -23.73
N PRO A 385 -0.80 -5.87 -24.13
CA PRO A 385 -1.24 -4.49 -23.97
C PRO A 385 -2.58 -4.23 -24.69
N VAL A 386 -3.51 -3.55 -24.01
CA VAL A 386 -4.77 -3.10 -24.63
C VAL A 386 -4.53 -1.86 -25.51
N HIS A 387 -3.70 -0.95 -25.04
CA HIS A 387 -3.21 0.21 -25.79
C HIS A 387 -1.73 0.01 -26.12
N PRO A 388 -1.18 0.73 -27.12
CA PRO A 388 0.22 0.56 -27.47
C PRO A 388 1.15 0.81 -26.29
N ILE A 389 2.06 -0.12 -26.02
CA ILE A 389 3.20 0.08 -25.13
C ILE A 389 4.44 -0.05 -26.02
N ILE A 390 5.23 1.02 -26.11
CA ILE A 390 6.31 1.14 -27.10
C ILE A 390 7.65 1.06 -26.40
N GLU A 391 8.49 0.11 -26.83
CA GLU A 391 9.90 0.05 -26.46
C GLU A 391 10.59 1.35 -26.90
N THR A 392 10.85 2.21 -25.94
CA THR A 392 11.37 3.56 -26.15
C THR A 392 12.84 3.61 -25.79
N PRO A 393 13.73 4.09 -26.66
CA PRO A 393 15.14 4.25 -26.34
C PRO A 393 15.36 5.16 -25.12
N VAL A 394 16.25 4.75 -24.22
CA VAL A 394 16.63 5.45 -22.99
C VAL A 394 18.16 5.63 -22.92
N PRO A 395 18.67 6.55 -22.08
CA PRO A 395 20.12 6.72 -21.90
C PRO A 395 20.80 5.43 -21.43
N THR A 396 21.96 5.11 -22.01
CA THR A 396 22.78 3.94 -21.64
C THR A 396 24.19 4.31 -21.21
N GLU A 397 24.53 5.61 -21.22
CA GLU A 397 25.84 6.04 -20.76
C GLU A 397 25.93 5.95 -19.24
N THR A 398 26.93 5.24 -18.73
CA THR A 398 27.19 5.03 -17.31
C THR A 398 28.67 5.19 -16.99
N ASP A 399 28.98 5.74 -15.80
CA ASP A 399 30.34 5.80 -15.26
C ASP A 399 30.68 4.57 -14.40
N LEU A 400 29.75 3.63 -14.21
CA LEU A 400 29.93 2.44 -13.41
C LEU A 400 30.55 1.32 -14.28
N GLU A 401 31.81 0.96 -14.00
CA GLU A 401 32.52 -0.08 -14.74
C GLU A 401 31.83 -1.44 -14.57
N GLY A 402 31.49 -2.08 -15.68
CA GLY A 402 30.79 -3.36 -15.72
C GLY A 402 29.27 -3.27 -15.70
N GLU A 403 28.69 -2.09 -15.64
CA GLU A 403 27.25 -1.88 -15.80
C GLU A 403 26.87 -1.95 -17.29
N GLU A 404 25.86 -2.76 -17.63
CA GLU A 404 25.30 -2.86 -18.97
C GLU A 404 23.82 -2.43 -18.98
N PRO A 405 23.52 -1.12 -19.03
CA PRO A 405 22.15 -0.61 -19.00
C PRO A 405 21.32 -1.11 -20.19
N TRP A 406 20.04 -1.47 -19.94
CA TRP A 406 19.16 -1.91 -21.02
C TRP A 406 18.76 -0.72 -21.90
N PRO A 407 18.81 -0.85 -23.25
CA PRO A 407 18.72 0.31 -24.14
C PRO A 407 17.31 0.85 -24.37
N THR A 408 16.27 0.14 -23.97
CA THR A 408 14.88 0.53 -24.15
C THR A 408 14.04 0.28 -22.89
N GLN A 409 12.92 1.00 -22.76
CA GLN A 409 11.94 0.77 -21.70
C GLN A 409 10.52 0.82 -22.27
N PRO A 410 9.58 0.01 -21.74
CA PRO A 410 8.21 -0.08 -22.23
C PRO A 410 7.37 1.11 -21.76
N ILE A 411 7.11 2.07 -22.62
CA ILE A 411 6.36 3.29 -22.32
C ILE A 411 4.93 3.20 -22.83
N PRO A 412 3.91 3.32 -21.95
CA PRO A 412 2.51 3.30 -22.35
C PRO A 412 2.08 4.51 -23.18
N HIS A 413 1.21 4.24 -24.16
CA HIS A 413 0.59 5.23 -25.03
C HIS A 413 -0.94 5.13 -24.95
N LYS A 414 -1.62 6.21 -25.29
CA LYS A 414 -3.08 6.26 -25.41
C LYS A 414 -3.56 5.48 -26.63
N ALA A 415 -4.85 5.21 -26.71
CA ALA A 415 -5.46 4.56 -27.86
C ALA A 415 -5.20 5.28 -29.19
N ASN A 416 -5.02 6.59 -29.16
CA ASN A 416 -4.69 7.41 -30.34
C ASN A 416 -3.20 7.38 -30.74
N GLY A 417 -2.35 6.68 -29.97
CA GLY A 417 -0.91 6.56 -30.22
C GLY A 417 -0.05 7.67 -29.59
N GLU A 418 -0.65 8.66 -28.93
CA GLU A 418 0.11 9.64 -28.14
C GLU A 418 0.61 9.02 -26.84
N ARG A 419 1.73 9.52 -26.32
CA ARG A 419 2.25 9.08 -25.01
C ARG A 419 1.21 9.35 -23.93
N MET A 420 0.99 8.38 -23.04
CA MET A 420 0.08 8.54 -21.89
C MET A 420 0.64 9.59 -20.91
N GLU A 421 -0.21 10.35 -20.25
CA GLU A 421 0.21 11.21 -19.15
C GLU A 421 0.62 10.35 -17.96
N PRO A 422 1.84 10.52 -17.41
CA PRO A 422 2.30 9.74 -16.26
C PRO A 422 1.50 10.09 -15.00
N VAL A 423 1.39 9.15 -14.06
CA VAL A 423 0.63 9.33 -12.80
C VAL A 423 1.27 10.36 -11.86
N SER A 424 2.58 10.57 -11.99
CA SER A 424 3.32 11.71 -11.41
C SER A 424 4.47 12.09 -12.34
N PRO A 425 5.12 13.27 -12.18
CA PRO A 425 6.16 13.71 -13.09
C PRO A 425 7.32 12.72 -13.25
N VAL A 426 7.73 12.48 -14.51
CA VAL A 426 8.88 11.64 -14.88
C VAL A 426 10.15 12.44 -15.19
N PHE A 427 10.08 13.75 -14.99
CA PHE A 427 11.24 14.66 -15.05
C PHE A 427 11.20 15.58 -13.83
N PRO A 428 12.35 15.85 -13.19
CA PRO A 428 12.40 16.67 -11.98
C PRO A 428 11.95 18.12 -12.27
N THR A 429 11.01 18.61 -11.46
CA THR A 429 10.50 19.99 -11.54
C THR A 429 10.60 20.67 -10.17
N ASP A 430 10.58 22.00 -10.14
CA ASP A 430 10.55 22.82 -8.92
C ASP A 430 11.73 22.53 -7.96
N ILE A 431 12.91 22.28 -8.51
CA ILE A 431 14.11 21.96 -7.75
C ILE A 431 14.73 23.24 -7.16
N PRO A 432 14.98 23.31 -5.84
CA PRO A 432 15.63 24.47 -5.23
C PRO A 432 17.03 24.76 -5.85
N ALA A 433 17.34 26.02 -6.12
CA ALA A 433 18.56 26.43 -6.82
C ALA A 433 19.84 25.86 -6.20
N GLN A 434 19.93 25.79 -4.88
CA GLN A 434 21.07 25.22 -4.16
C GLN A 434 21.32 23.73 -4.48
N HIS A 435 20.28 22.97 -4.81
CA HIS A 435 20.41 21.57 -5.23
C HIS A 435 20.80 21.45 -6.69
N MET A 436 20.35 22.38 -7.53
CA MET A 436 20.76 22.49 -8.94
C MET A 436 22.25 22.84 -9.11
N GLU A 437 22.81 23.63 -8.19
CA GLU A 437 24.24 23.97 -8.21
C GLU A 437 25.17 22.79 -7.89
N ALA A 438 24.67 21.82 -7.10
CA ALA A 438 25.43 20.67 -6.63
C ALA A 438 25.19 19.39 -7.45
N ASN A 439 24.13 19.34 -8.26
CA ASN A 439 23.66 18.13 -8.91
C ASN A 439 23.22 18.41 -10.35
N THR A 440 23.13 17.34 -11.15
CA THR A 440 22.67 17.37 -12.54
C THR A 440 21.28 16.76 -12.66
N LEU A 441 20.35 17.47 -13.34
CA LEU A 441 19.07 16.90 -13.72
C LEU A 441 19.27 15.92 -14.86
N VAL A 442 18.69 14.72 -14.71
CA VAL A 442 18.75 13.68 -15.72
C VAL A 442 17.34 13.22 -16.12
N GLU A 443 17.23 12.67 -17.32
CA GLU A 443 15.99 12.07 -17.82
C GLU A 443 15.65 10.79 -17.05
N GLN A 444 14.38 10.40 -17.11
CA GLN A 444 13.94 9.10 -16.59
C GLN A 444 14.76 7.97 -17.23
N PHE A 445 15.04 6.93 -16.46
CA PHE A 445 15.85 5.77 -16.87
C PHE A 445 17.31 6.08 -17.25
N THR A 446 17.83 7.25 -16.89
CA THR A 446 19.30 7.46 -16.93
C THR A 446 19.96 6.55 -15.90
N PRO A 447 21.02 5.77 -16.25
CA PRO A 447 21.76 4.95 -15.30
C PRO A 447 22.23 5.76 -14.08
N LEU A 448 22.21 5.13 -12.89
CA LEU A 448 22.52 5.84 -11.66
C LEU A 448 23.98 6.32 -11.61
N GLY A 449 24.16 7.56 -11.23
CA GLY A 449 25.45 8.19 -11.06
C GLY A 449 25.50 9.19 -9.90
N PRO A 450 26.69 9.60 -9.47
CA PRO A 450 26.85 10.55 -8.37
C PRO A 450 26.30 11.94 -8.77
N GLY A 451 25.61 12.59 -7.82
CA GLY A 451 25.11 13.95 -8.00
C GLY A 451 23.98 14.10 -9.04
N GLN A 452 23.22 13.05 -9.29
CA GLN A 452 22.04 13.11 -10.16
C GLN A 452 20.78 13.48 -9.39
N ILE A 453 19.88 14.22 -10.05
CA ILE A 453 18.49 14.43 -9.65
C ILE A 453 17.61 13.82 -10.74
N PHE A 454 16.80 12.82 -10.41
CA PHE A 454 15.89 12.15 -11.35
C PHE A 454 14.49 11.99 -10.76
N ALA A 455 13.49 11.88 -11.63
CA ALA A 455 12.10 11.62 -11.29
C ALA A 455 11.53 10.50 -12.18
N PRO A 456 10.61 9.71 -11.60
CA PRO A 456 10.31 9.63 -10.18
C PRO A 456 11.55 9.17 -9.40
N GLY A 457 11.65 9.53 -8.11
CA GLY A 457 12.71 9.00 -7.25
C GLY A 457 12.34 7.59 -6.76
N MET A 458 13.22 6.94 -5.99
CA MET A 458 13.07 5.56 -5.48
C MET A 458 11.77 5.28 -4.69
N GLY A 459 11.09 6.27 -4.20
CA GLY A 459 9.80 6.11 -3.52
C GLY A 459 8.66 6.79 -4.27
N GLY A 460 8.91 7.24 -5.50
CA GLY A 460 7.95 8.02 -6.30
C GLY A 460 7.06 7.15 -7.19
N GLY A 461 6.27 7.78 -8.03
CA GLY A 461 5.26 7.10 -8.82
C GLY A 461 4.13 6.52 -7.97
N SER A 462 3.44 5.50 -8.47
CA SER A 462 2.50 4.73 -7.67
C SER A 462 3.26 3.63 -6.92
N SER A 463 3.00 3.51 -5.62
CA SER A 463 3.66 2.54 -4.76
C SER A 463 2.62 1.51 -4.27
N TYR A 464 2.57 1.19 -3.00
CA TYR A 464 1.71 0.13 -2.44
C TYR A 464 0.20 0.47 -2.37
N GLY A 465 -0.21 1.71 -2.59
CA GLY A 465 -1.64 2.06 -2.60
C GLY A 465 -2.32 1.48 -3.83
N PRO A 466 -3.32 0.57 -3.67
CA PRO A 466 -4.04 0.01 -4.81
C PRO A 466 -4.79 1.09 -5.60
N LEU A 467 -5.07 0.80 -6.85
CA LEU A 467 -5.98 1.59 -7.66
C LEU A 467 -7.43 1.34 -7.24
N ALA A 468 -8.35 2.19 -7.69
CA ALA A 468 -9.78 1.86 -7.70
C ALA A 468 -10.33 1.97 -9.12
N TYR A 469 -11.33 1.14 -9.43
CA TYR A 469 -12.09 1.20 -10.69
C TYR A 469 -13.58 1.26 -10.39
N SER A 470 -14.27 2.19 -11.01
CA SER A 470 -15.73 2.32 -10.90
C SER A 470 -16.41 1.96 -12.21
N GLU A 471 -17.22 0.93 -12.22
CA GLU A 471 -18.08 0.61 -13.37
C GLU A 471 -19.06 1.75 -13.69
N LYS A 472 -19.49 2.50 -12.67
CA LYS A 472 -20.45 3.59 -12.82
C LYS A 472 -19.89 4.78 -13.60
N THR A 473 -18.63 5.17 -13.33
CA THR A 473 -17.96 6.27 -14.03
C THR A 473 -17.12 5.78 -15.20
N GLY A 474 -16.76 4.50 -15.25
CA GLY A 474 -15.81 3.92 -16.20
C GLY A 474 -14.37 4.39 -15.97
N LEU A 475 -14.04 4.95 -14.79
CA LEU A 475 -12.74 5.56 -14.53
C LEU A 475 -11.88 4.74 -13.56
N LEU A 476 -10.56 4.81 -13.79
CA LEU A 476 -9.52 4.36 -12.87
C LEU A 476 -9.04 5.53 -12.02
N TYR A 477 -8.88 5.32 -10.70
CA TYR A 477 -8.38 6.31 -9.76
C TYR A 477 -7.04 5.88 -9.20
N VAL A 478 -6.03 6.75 -9.32
CA VAL A 478 -4.63 6.44 -9.02
C VAL A 478 -4.04 7.48 -8.09
N ALA A 479 -3.50 7.04 -6.96
CA ALA A 479 -2.68 7.86 -6.07
C ALA A 479 -1.19 7.65 -6.37
N ALA A 480 -0.41 8.72 -6.42
CA ALA A 480 1.01 8.68 -6.74
C ALA A 480 1.81 9.74 -5.97
N ILE A 481 3.14 9.62 -6.01
CA ILE A 481 4.07 10.53 -5.33
C ILE A 481 5.01 11.14 -6.36
N ASP A 482 5.24 12.42 -6.22
CA ASP A 482 6.32 13.13 -6.86
C ASP A 482 7.38 13.53 -5.82
N GLN A 483 8.40 12.70 -5.71
CA GLN A 483 9.56 12.92 -4.85
C GLN A 483 10.84 12.62 -5.63
N PRO A 484 11.35 13.56 -6.45
CA PRO A 484 12.58 13.35 -7.18
C PRO A 484 13.75 13.06 -6.25
N PHE A 485 14.60 12.14 -6.65
CA PHE A 485 15.80 11.77 -5.88
C PHE A 485 16.76 12.98 -5.79
N ASN A 486 17.43 13.15 -4.64
CA ASN A 486 18.35 14.27 -4.35
C ASN A 486 17.80 15.70 -4.57
N SER A 487 16.51 15.86 -4.72
CA SER A 487 15.90 17.15 -5.07
C SER A 487 15.93 18.17 -3.93
N GLY A 488 16.01 17.72 -2.69
CA GLY A 488 15.96 18.58 -1.50
C GLY A 488 14.62 19.30 -1.29
N ARG A 489 13.58 18.96 -2.08
CA ARG A 489 12.23 19.48 -1.89
C ARG A 489 11.34 18.50 -1.15
N ASP A 490 10.29 19.01 -0.54
CA ASP A 490 9.25 18.19 0.04
C ASP A 490 8.47 17.43 -1.07
N PRO A 491 7.98 16.22 -0.79
CA PRO A 491 7.18 15.46 -1.74
C PRO A 491 5.85 16.13 -2.02
N LYS A 492 5.32 15.90 -3.22
CA LYS A 492 3.94 16.21 -3.60
C LYS A 492 3.18 14.92 -3.87
N GLY A 493 1.93 14.86 -3.43
CA GLY A 493 1.00 13.79 -3.77
C GLY A 493 0.22 14.15 -5.03
N TYR A 494 0.00 13.17 -5.88
CA TYR A 494 -0.82 13.26 -7.09
C TYR A 494 -1.99 12.30 -6.95
N PHE A 495 -3.18 12.76 -7.30
CA PHE A 495 -4.36 11.92 -7.36
C PHE A 495 -5.09 12.19 -8.66
N SER A 496 -5.28 11.15 -9.45
CA SER A 496 -5.72 11.28 -10.85
C SER A 496 -6.80 10.28 -11.20
N ALA A 497 -7.70 10.67 -12.10
CA ALA A 497 -8.61 9.75 -12.77
C ALA A 497 -8.24 9.62 -14.24
N TYR A 498 -8.26 8.38 -14.74
CA TYR A 498 -7.99 8.03 -16.13
C TYR A 498 -9.18 7.27 -16.73
N ASP A 499 -9.47 7.54 -17.98
CA ASP A 499 -10.34 6.68 -18.79
C ASP A 499 -9.53 5.49 -19.34
N PRO A 500 -9.77 4.26 -18.86
CA PRO A 500 -9.01 3.11 -19.33
C PRO A 500 -9.27 2.73 -20.79
N THR A 501 -10.39 3.17 -21.37
CA THR A 501 -10.74 2.85 -22.77
C THR A 501 -9.92 3.68 -23.77
N THR A 502 -9.43 4.84 -23.37
CA THR A 502 -8.64 5.74 -24.19
C THR A 502 -7.21 5.93 -23.68
N GLY A 503 -6.97 5.71 -22.39
CA GLY A 503 -5.72 6.04 -21.70
C GLY A 503 -5.59 7.53 -21.37
N GLU A 504 -6.67 8.31 -21.48
CA GLU A 504 -6.64 9.74 -21.22
C GLU A 504 -6.73 10.07 -19.73
N LEU A 505 -5.95 11.06 -19.31
CA LEU A 505 -6.10 11.71 -18.01
C LEU A 505 -7.35 12.60 -18.03
N ILE A 506 -8.33 12.31 -17.17
CA ILE A 506 -9.59 13.06 -17.10
C ILE A 506 -9.45 14.25 -16.13
N TRP A 507 -8.95 14.01 -14.93
CA TRP A 507 -8.67 15.04 -13.96
C TRP A 507 -7.52 14.67 -13.03
N ARG A 508 -6.94 15.68 -12.37
CA ARG A 508 -5.84 15.50 -11.43
C ARG A 508 -5.90 16.51 -10.29
N GLN A 509 -5.68 16.04 -9.06
CA GLN A 509 -5.46 16.84 -7.87
C GLN A 509 -4.02 16.69 -7.38
N ILE A 510 -3.46 17.76 -6.79
CA ILE A 510 -2.09 17.77 -6.28
C ILE A 510 -2.13 18.19 -4.81
N PHE A 511 -1.49 17.40 -3.96
CA PHE A 511 -1.42 17.61 -2.52
C PHE A 511 -0.01 18.00 -2.07
N GLU A 512 0.06 18.77 -0.99
CA GLU A 512 1.29 18.92 -0.23
C GLU A 512 1.55 17.65 0.59
N GLY A 513 2.66 16.96 0.34
CA GLY A 513 3.03 15.72 1.01
C GLY A 513 2.74 14.47 0.17
N TYR A 514 2.56 13.34 0.82
CA TYR A 514 2.46 12.03 0.17
C TYR A 514 1.00 11.65 -0.11
N ALA A 515 0.73 11.10 -1.28
CA ALA A 515 -0.48 10.34 -1.59
C ALA A 515 -0.06 8.90 -1.92
N GLN A 516 -0.01 8.05 -0.90
CA GLN A 516 0.40 6.63 -1.00
C GLN A 516 -0.70 5.66 -0.60
N ALA A 517 -1.81 6.17 -0.04
CA ALA A 517 -2.99 5.38 0.25
C ALA A 517 -3.81 5.16 -1.03
N GLY A 518 -4.32 3.97 -1.22
CA GLY A 518 -5.29 3.72 -2.29
C GLY A 518 -6.60 4.46 -2.05
N PRO A 519 -7.33 4.86 -3.11
CA PRO A 519 -8.67 5.45 -2.98
C PRO A 519 -9.75 4.40 -2.72
N VAL A 520 -10.95 4.86 -2.41
CA VAL A 520 -12.22 4.11 -2.51
C VAL A 520 -13.24 4.98 -3.23
N VAL A 521 -13.96 4.41 -4.17
CA VAL A 521 -15.04 5.08 -4.91
C VAL A 521 -16.39 4.50 -4.49
N THR A 522 -17.45 5.33 -4.49
CA THR A 522 -18.81 4.90 -4.14
C THR A 522 -19.80 5.21 -5.25
N ASP A 523 -20.90 4.48 -5.29
CA ASP A 523 -22.01 4.76 -6.20
C ASP A 523 -22.71 6.09 -5.88
N GLY A 524 -22.41 6.69 -4.73
CA GLY A 524 -22.80 8.05 -4.38
C GLY A 524 -22.14 9.14 -5.24
N GLY A 525 -21.20 8.77 -6.12
CA GLY A 525 -20.48 9.69 -7.01
C GLY A 525 -19.27 10.35 -6.36
N LEU A 526 -18.77 9.78 -5.27
CA LEU A 526 -17.62 10.29 -4.55
C LEU A 526 -16.43 9.33 -4.60
N VAL A 527 -15.24 9.89 -4.58
CA VAL A 527 -14.02 9.14 -4.35
C VAL A 527 -13.29 9.69 -3.13
N PHE A 528 -12.94 8.81 -2.19
CA PHE A 528 -12.23 9.15 -0.96
C PHE A 528 -10.77 8.74 -1.06
N VAL A 529 -9.87 9.61 -0.60
CA VAL A 529 -8.43 9.31 -0.58
C VAL A 529 -7.75 10.00 0.59
N GLY A 530 -6.72 9.35 1.14
CA GLY A 530 -5.87 9.90 2.18
C GLY A 530 -4.58 10.50 1.62
N ALA A 531 -4.16 11.62 2.20
CA ALA A 531 -2.85 12.19 1.93
C ALA A 531 -2.20 12.68 3.21
N GLY A 532 -0.89 12.91 3.20
CA GLY A 532 -0.22 13.38 4.39
C GLY A 532 1.14 13.99 4.15
N SER A 533 1.47 14.91 5.05
CA SER A 533 2.79 15.51 5.19
C SER A 533 3.41 15.15 6.54
N ASN A 534 4.60 15.67 6.80
CA ASN A 534 5.25 15.49 8.09
C ASN A 534 4.51 16.16 9.28
N ILE A 535 3.58 17.05 8.99
CA ILE A 535 2.90 17.87 10.01
C ILE A 535 1.38 17.73 10.01
N ALA A 536 0.78 17.17 8.97
CA ALA A 536 -0.66 17.00 8.86
C ALA A 536 -1.01 15.80 7.96
N GLY A 537 -2.15 15.17 8.25
CA GLY A 537 -2.80 14.21 7.37
C GLY A 537 -4.20 14.70 7.07
N TYR A 538 -4.61 14.55 5.83
CA TYR A 538 -5.95 14.93 5.39
C TYR A 538 -6.62 13.75 4.72
N PHE A 539 -7.89 13.57 5.04
CA PHE A 539 -8.80 12.67 4.35
C PHE A 539 -9.74 13.52 3.50
N TYR A 540 -9.85 13.19 2.23
CA TYR A 540 -10.57 13.98 1.23
C TYR A 540 -11.72 13.19 0.64
N ALA A 541 -12.77 13.92 0.19
CA ALA A 541 -13.79 13.44 -0.74
C ALA A 541 -13.85 14.37 -1.96
N PHE A 542 -13.71 13.76 -3.13
CA PHE A 542 -13.80 14.44 -4.43
C PHE A 542 -15.00 13.90 -5.21
N ASP A 543 -15.51 14.73 -6.12
CA ASP A 543 -16.38 14.26 -7.17
C ASP A 543 -15.66 13.24 -8.03
N ALA A 544 -16.26 12.10 -8.26
CA ALA A 544 -15.62 10.99 -8.97
C ALA A 544 -15.40 11.29 -10.47
N GLU A 545 -16.26 12.08 -11.12
CA GLU A 545 -16.17 12.40 -12.55
C GLU A 545 -15.28 13.61 -12.83
N THR A 546 -15.31 14.63 -11.95
CA THR A 546 -14.68 15.93 -12.20
C THR A 546 -13.44 16.21 -11.35
N GLY A 547 -13.28 15.49 -10.22
CA GLY A 547 -12.22 15.72 -9.25
C GLY A 547 -12.44 16.97 -8.38
N GLU A 548 -13.63 17.60 -8.37
CA GLU A 548 -13.93 18.72 -7.48
C GLU A 548 -13.85 18.29 -6.02
N GLU A 549 -13.12 19.05 -5.16
CA GLU A 549 -13.05 18.80 -3.72
C GLU A 549 -14.35 19.24 -3.03
N TYR A 550 -15.09 18.28 -2.46
CA TYR A 550 -16.31 18.57 -1.71
C TYR A 550 -16.11 18.57 -0.19
N TRP A 551 -15.13 17.82 0.29
CA TRP A 551 -14.89 17.70 1.72
C TRP A 551 -13.46 17.29 2.02
N LYS A 552 -12.96 17.78 3.17
CA LYS A 552 -11.72 17.31 3.75
C LYS A 552 -11.73 17.37 5.26
N TYR A 553 -11.00 16.47 5.89
CA TYR A 553 -10.84 16.38 7.33
C TYR A 553 -9.38 16.22 7.71
N ASN A 554 -8.90 17.01 8.69
CA ASN A 554 -7.55 16.89 9.22
C ASN A 554 -7.52 15.80 10.29
N THR A 555 -6.84 14.71 10.05
CA THR A 555 -6.70 13.56 10.95
C THR A 555 -5.53 13.70 11.93
N GLY A 556 -4.72 14.75 11.80
CA GLY A 556 -3.58 15.04 12.69
C GLY A 556 -2.31 14.25 12.39
N SER A 557 -2.40 13.13 11.68
CA SER A 557 -1.27 12.32 11.23
C SER A 557 -1.45 11.92 9.77
N GLY A 558 -0.37 11.65 9.04
CA GLY A 558 -0.43 11.24 7.64
C GLY A 558 -1.26 9.97 7.44
N ILE A 559 -2.01 9.91 6.34
CA ILE A 559 -2.78 8.74 5.96
C ILE A 559 -1.98 7.96 4.92
N PHE A 560 -1.66 6.72 5.27
CA PHE A 560 -0.88 5.77 4.48
C PHE A 560 -1.62 4.44 4.29
N ALA A 561 -2.83 4.37 4.80
CA ALA A 561 -3.75 3.23 4.73
C ALA A 561 -4.88 3.56 3.77
N SER A 562 -5.31 2.57 3.01
CA SER A 562 -6.46 2.69 2.12
C SER A 562 -7.76 2.63 2.91
N PRO A 563 -8.76 3.50 2.63
CA PRO A 563 -10.03 3.51 3.34
C PRO A 563 -10.91 2.31 2.94
N ALA A 564 -11.89 2.01 3.79
CA ALA A 564 -12.98 1.07 3.50
C ALA A 564 -14.33 1.76 3.68
N VAL A 565 -15.35 1.29 2.94
CA VAL A 565 -16.73 1.77 3.03
C VAL A 565 -17.64 0.59 3.36
N TYR A 566 -18.53 0.77 4.33
CA TYR A 566 -19.47 -0.25 4.74
C TYR A 566 -20.80 0.36 5.18
N ALA A 567 -21.82 -0.45 5.31
CA ALA A 567 -23.11 -0.01 5.83
C ALA A 567 -23.67 -1.02 6.83
N ILE A 568 -24.18 -0.51 7.96
CA ILE A 568 -24.77 -1.31 9.02
C ILE A 568 -26.02 -0.58 9.54
N ASP A 569 -27.11 -1.33 9.75
CA ASP A 569 -28.37 -0.83 10.29
C ASP A 569 -28.91 0.39 9.49
N GLY A 570 -28.70 0.40 8.17
CA GLY A 570 -29.16 1.46 7.27
C GLY A 570 -28.33 2.74 7.28
N GLN A 571 -27.14 2.72 7.88
CA GLN A 571 -26.18 3.84 7.91
C GLN A 571 -24.91 3.47 7.16
N GLU A 572 -24.48 4.34 6.23
CA GLU A 572 -23.20 4.24 5.55
C GLU A 572 -22.07 4.85 6.39
N TYR A 573 -20.94 4.18 6.38
CA TYR A 573 -19.70 4.57 7.07
C TYR A 573 -18.51 4.55 6.12
N VAL A 574 -17.63 5.52 6.31
CA VAL A 574 -16.30 5.56 5.67
C VAL A 574 -15.23 5.53 6.76
N THR A 575 -14.33 4.56 6.69
CA THR A 575 -13.30 4.36 7.72
C THR A 575 -11.90 4.40 7.12
N VAL A 576 -10.93 4.94 7.89
CA VAL A 576 -9.53 5.02 7.48
C VAL A 576 -8.60 4.96 8.68
N ALA A 577 -7.45 4.32 8.51
CA ALA A 577 -6.37 4.38 9.49
C ALA A 577 -5.48 5.62 9.25
N SER A 578 -5.27 6.41 10.30
CA SER A 578 -4.38 7.58 10.32
C SER A 578 -3.19 7.31 11.22
N GLY A 579 -2.01 7.17 10.62
CA GLY A 579 -0.82 6.80 11.36
C GLY A 579 0.42 6.80 10.47
N GLY A 580 0.87 7.98 10.05
CA GLY A 580 2.15 8.12 9.35
C GLY A 580 3.32 8.14 10.32
N GLY A 581 4.42 7.45 10.06
CA GLY A 581 5.54 7.39 10.99
C GLY A 581 6.91 7.18 10.37
N SER A 582 7.02 6.66 9.16
CA SER A 582 8.32 6.40 8.54
C SER A 582 9.01 7.68 8.05
N ARG A 583 10.35 7.67 8.02
CA ARG A 583 11.20 8.78 7.51
C ARG A 583 10.99 10.12 8.22
N GLY A 584 10.85 10.09 9.58
CA GLY A 584 10.71 11.31 10.39
C GLY A 584 9.30 11.92 10.41
N ARG A 585 8.31 11.23 9.88
CA ARG A 585 6.91 11.63 9.94
C ARG A 585 6.32 11.37 11.32
N ARG A 586 5.24 12.06 11.67
CA ARG A 586 4.53 11.80 12.93
C ARG A 586 3.85 10.44 12.87
N GLY A 587 4.15 9.58 13.84
CA GLY A 587 3.42 8.36 14.09
C GLY A 587 1.99 8.63 14.52
N GLY A 588 1.13 7.64 14.38
CA GLY A 588 -0.24 7.63 14.86
C GLY A 588 -0.76 6.20 14.90
N ASP A 589 -1.82 6.01 15.66
CA ASP A 589 -2.42 4.71 15.97
C ASP A 589 -3.94 4.73 15.83
N LEU A 590 -4.45 5.68 15.04
CA LEU A 590 -5.86 6.03 15.03
C LEU A 590 -6.60 5.37 13.85
N ILE A 591 -7.71 4.72 14.16
CA ILE A 591 -8.75 4.34 13.20
C ILE A 591 -9.89 5.35 13.37
N LEU A 592 -10.27 6.01 12.29
CA LEU A 592 -11.34 7.00 12.23
C LEU A 592 -12.47 6.50 11.35
N THR A 593 -13.70 6.58 11.85
CA THR A 593 -14.89 6.26 11.09
C THR A 593 -15.83 7.47 11.04
N PHE A 594 -16.30 7.75 9.85
CA PHE A 594 -17.16 8.88 9.52
C PHE A 594 -18.51 8.40 9.05
N ALA A 595 -19.57 9.16 9.39
CA ALA A 595 -20.91 8.97 8.87
C ALA A 595 -21.66 10.30 8.78
N LEU A 596 -22.77 10.31 8.06
CA LEU A 596 -23.68 11.44 8.08
C LEU A 596 -24.37 11.55 9.47
N PRO A 597 -24.57 12.76 10.00
CA PRO A 597 -25.28 12.94 11.28
C PRO A 597 -26.66 12.34 11.21
N GLN A 598 -27.00 11.46 12.16
CA GLN A 598 -28.36 11.00 12.33
C GLN A 598 -29.20 12.15 12.89
N LYS A 599 -30.33 12.46 12.25
CA LYS A 599 -31.27 13.42 12.78
C LYS A 599 -32.12 12.74 13.85
N ASN A 600 -31.98 13.21 15.09
CA ASN A 600 -32.82 12.82 16.21
C ASN A 600 -34.30 13.18 15.96
#